data_42110d6f515b3c4d9d8cc12fd463f63b
#
_entry.id   42110d6f515b3c4d9d8cc12fd463f63b
#
_cell.length_a   1.000
_cell.length_b   1.000
_cell.length_c   1.000
_cell.angle_alpha   90.00
_cell.angle_beta   90.00
_cell.angle_gamma   90.00
#
_symmetry.space_group_name_H-M   'P 1'
#
loop_
_entity.id
_entity.type
_entity.pdbx_description
1 polymer ?
#
loop_
_entity_poly.entity_id
_entity_poly.type
_entity_poly.pdbx_seq_one_letter_code
_entity_poly.pdbx_strand_id
1 'polypeptide(L)' 'STDGASPKLTKSIMAELDALYPPSYSSYIDFLYTCRQKIKVLDMNHSEKQQLLSQIVTKEFLNGTKQAQFLAWLDKK' A
#
# COMPACT_ATOMS: atom_id res chain seq x y z
N SER A 1 -2.53 -12.12 19.47
CA SER A 1 -2.31 -11.80 19.12
C SER A 1 -2.07 -11.59 18.56
N THR A 2 -2.24 -11.58 18.34
CA THR A 2 -1.98 -11.39 17.85
C THR A 2 -1.62 -10.97 17.65
N ASP A 3 -1.89 -10.83 17.92
CA ASP A 3 -1.52 -10.34 17.77
C ASP A 3 -0.79 -10.56 17.41
N GLY A 4 -1.45 -11.43 17.52
CA GLY A 4 -0.25 -11.95 17.38
C GLY A 4 0.80 -11.28 16.62
N ALA A 5 0.48 -10.53 15.95
CA ALA A 5 1.45 -9.83 15.17
C ALA A 5 2.33 -8.99 16.07
N SER A 6 3.35 -9.58 16.59
CA SER A 6 4.37 -8.78 17.22
C SER A 6 5.03 -7.94 16.12
N PRO A 7 5.32 -6.67 16.38
CA PRO A 7 6.00 -5.83 15.38
C PRO A 7 7.33 -6.42 14.92
N LYS A 8 7.99 -7.14 15.78
CA LYS A 8 9.28 -7.75 15.49
C LYS A 8 9.13 -8.85 14.43
N LEU A 9 8.11 -9.67 14.57
CA LEU A 9 7.84 -10.74 13.60
C LEU A 9 7.46 -10.16 12.25
N THR A 10 6.64 -9.12 12.24
CA THR A 10 6.24 -8.45 11.02
C THR A 10 7.45 -7.89 10.28
N LYS A 11 8.38 -7.29 10.98
CA LYS A 11 9.60 -6.76 10.37
C LYS A 11 10.44 -7.85 9.74
N SER A 12 10.54 -9.00 10.39
CA SER A 12 11.29 -10.14 9.86
C SER A 12 10.69 -10.63 8.55
N ILE A 13 9.37 -10.75 8.48
CA ILE A 13 8.69 -11.20 7.28
C ILE A 13 8.91 -10.21 6.14
N MET A 14 8.79 -8.92 6.42
CA MET A 14 9.00 -7.89 5.41
C MET A 14 10.43 -7.90 4.88
N ALA A 15 11.40 -8.10 5.75
CA ALA A 15 12.80 -8.18 5.35
C ALA A 15 13.04 -9.39 4.44
N GLU A 16 12.44 -10.52 4.73
CA GLU A 16 12.55 -11.71 3.90
C GLU A 16 11.93 -11.49 2.52
N LEU A 17 10.77 -10.83 2.47
CA LEU A 17 10.12 -10.52 1.22
C LEU A 17 10.99 -9.57 0.37
N ASP A 18 11.61 -8.58 1.00
CA ASP A 18 12.50 -7.67 0.28
C ASP A 18 13.69 -8.41 -0.32
N ALA A 19 14.18 -9.44 0.34
CA ALA A 19 15.29 -10.23 -0.17
C ALA A 19 14.86 -11.07 -1.39
N LEU A 20 13.58 -11.43 -1.48
CA LEU A 20 13.07 -12.26 -2.56
C LEU A 20 12.59 -11.46 -3.76
N TYR A 21 12.26 -10.20 -3.57
CA TYR A 21 11.69 -9.37 -4.63
C TYR A 21 12.61 -8.23 -5.01
N PRO A 22 12.50 -7.72 -6.25
CA PRO A 22 13.29 -6.58 -6.67
C PRO A 22 12.93 -5.31 -5.89
N PRO A 23 13.83 -4.31 -5.85
CA PRO A 23 13.56 -3.06 -5.13
C PRO A 23 12.26 -2.37 -5.49
N SER A 24 11.79 -2.57 -6.73
CA SER A 24 10.52 -2.00 -7.17
C SER A 24 9.34 -2.50 -6.37
N TYR A 25 9.41 -3.73 -5.85
CA TYR A 25 8.35 -4.27 -5.01
C TYR A 25 8.32 -3.62 -3.63
N SER A 26 9.49 -3.29 -3.10
CA SER A 26 9.56 -2.61 -1.83
C SER A 26 8.85 -1.25 -1.89
N SER A 27 9.13 -0.48 -2.94
CA SER A 27 8.45 0.79 -3.20
C SER A 27 6.95 0.60 -3.35
N TYR A 28 6.55 -0.43 -4.07
CA TYR A 28 5.15 -0.71 -4.29
C TYR A 28 4.42 -1.04 -2.99
N ILE A 29 5.04 -1.84 -2.14
CA ILE A 29 4.46 -2.19 -0.84
C ILE A 29 4.29 -0.96 0.04
N ASP A 30 5.30 -0.09 0.06
CA ASP A 30 5.21 1.18 0.78
C ASP A 30 4.08 2.05 0.23
N PHE A 31 3.94 2.09 -1.09
CA PHE A 31 2.86 2.81 -1.74
C PHE A 31 1.50 2.28 -1.32
N LEU A 32 1.32 0.96 -1.32
CA LEU A 32 0.07 0.35 -0.90
C LEU A 32 -0.28 0.71 0.54
N TYR A 33 0.71 0.64 1.42
CA TYR A 33 0.51 0.98 2.82
C TYR A 33 0.08 2.44 2.97
N THR A 34 0.78 3.34 2.29
CA THR A 34 0.46 4.77 2.33
C THR A 34 -0.95 5.04 1.83
N CYS A 35 -1.32 4.41 0.71
CA CYS A 35 -2.66 4.56 0.13
C CYS A 35 -3.73 4.07 1.10
N ARG A 36 -3.52 2.94 1.75
CA ARG A 36 -4.48 2.42 2.70
C ARG A 36 -4.70 3.38 3.86
N GLN A 37 -3.62 3.97 4.37
CA GLN A 37 -3.74 4.93 5.47
C GLN A 37 -4.50 6.18 5.03
N LYS A 38 -4.23 6.68 3.85
CA LYS A 38 -4.91 7.86 3.33
C LYS A 38 -6.39 7.59 3.05
N ILE A 39 -6.68 6.46 2.41
CA ILE A 39 -8.06 6.09 2.07
C ILE A 39 -8.89 5.83 3.34
N LYS A 40 -8.26 5.27 4.35
CA LYS A 40 -8.92 4.95 5.61
C LYS A 40 -9.56 6.19 6.26
N VAL A 41 -8.92 7.33 6.13
CA VAL A 41 -9.38 8.58 6.77
C VAL A 41 -10.26 9.42 5.86
N LEU A 42 -10.49 8.99 4.62
CA LEU A 42 -11.37 9.72 3.72
C LEU A 42 -12.83 9.55 4.10
N ASP A 43 -13.62 10.58 3.82
CA ASP A 43 -15.05 10.57 4.08
C ASP A 43 -15.78 9.90 2.90
N MET A 44 -15.60 8.60 2.80
CA MET A 44 -16.18 7.78 1.73
C MET A 44 -16.81 6.54 2.33
N ASN A 45 -17.78 5.95 1.64
CA ASN A 45 -18.36 4.72 2.12
C ASN A 45 -17.41 3.54 1.88
N HIS A 46 -17.71 2.42 2.50
CA HIS A 46 -16.84 1.24 2.46
C HIS A 46 -16.65 0.73 1.03
N SER A 47 -17.72 0.71 0.25
CA SER A 47 -17.68 0.26 -1.15
C SER A 47 -16.71 1.06 -1.98
N GLU A 48 -16.76 2.38 -1.86
CA GLU A 48 -15.88 3.26 -2.61
C GLU A 48 -14.42 3.07 -2.19
N LYS A 49 -14.18 2.91 -0.90
CA LYS A 49 -12.84 2.65 -0.40
C LYS A 49 -12.27 1.34 -0.95
N GLN A 50 -13.10 0.31 -1.01
CA GLN A 50 -12.69 -0.98 -1.55
C GLN A 50 -12.36 -0.88 -3.03
N GLN A 51 -13.12 -0.10 -3.79
CA GLN A 51 -12.84 0.11 -5.19
C GLN A 51 -11.49 0.78 -5.41
N LEU A 52 -11.19 1.80 -4.62
CA LEU A 52 -9.90 2.48 -4.71
C LEU A 52 -8.76 1.53 -4.39
N LEU A 53 -8.92 0.73 -3.34
CA LEU A 53 -7.88 -0.23 -2.96
C LEU A 53 -7.67 -1.28 -4.06
N SER A 54 -8.74 -1.69 -4.74
CA SER A 54 -8.64 -2.62 -5.85
C SER A 54 -7.88 -2.04 -7.04
N GLN A 55 -8.05 -0.75 -7.29
CA GLN A 55 -7.40 -0.09 -8.43
C GLN A 55 -5.89 -0.09 -8.31
N ILE A 56 -5.36 -0.01 -7.10
CA ILE A 56 -3.92 0.07 -6.91
C ILE A 56 -3.23 -1.29 -6.84
N VAL A 57 -4.01 -2.38 -6.80
CA VAL A 57 -3.46 -3.74 -6.79
C VAL A 57 -3.35 -4.24 -8.22
N THR A 58 -2.51 -3.56 -9.01
CA THR A 58 -2.25 -3.92 -10.41
C THR A 58 -0.79 -3.67 -10.72
N LYS A 59 -0.32 -4.32 -11.78
CA LYS A 59 1.07 -4.18 -12.21
C LYS A 59 1.40 -2.75 -12.63
N GLU A 60 0.41 -1.97 -13.03
CA GLU A 60 0.62 -0.57 -13.43
C GLU A 60 1.25 0.23 -12.31
N PHE A 61 0.89 -0.06 -11.07
CA PHE A 61 1.35 0.69 -9.92
C PHE A 61 2.71 0.24 -9.40
N LEU A 62 3.35 -0.69 -10.11
CA LEU A 62 4.77 -0.93 -9.89
C LEU A 62 5.60 0.24 -10.44
N ASN A 63 5.03 1.04 -11.31
CA ASN A 63 5.66 2.22 -11.88
C ASN A 63 5.59 3.38 -10.88
N GLY A 64 6.75 3.95 -10.53
CA GLY A 64 6.82 5.04 -9.56
C GLY A 64 6.07 6.29 -9.97
N THR A 65 6.02 6.60 -11.26
CA THR A 65 5.28 7.74 -11.78
C THR A 65 3.78 7.58 -11.52
N LYS A 66 3.26 6.39 -11.77
CA LYS A 66 1.85 6.07 -11.52
C LYS A 66 1.53 6.19 -10.05
N GLN A 67 2.41 5.70 -9.19
CA GLN A 67 2.26 5.81 -7.74
C GLN A 67 2.16 7.27 -7.31
N ALA A 68 3.07 8.10 -7.81
CA ALA A 68 3.10 9.51 -7.45
C ALA A 68 1.83 10.24 -7.92
N GLN A 69 1.38 9.93 -9.12
CA GLN A 69 0.15 10.52 -9.67
C GLN A 69 -1.07 10.16 -8.82
N PHE A 70 -1.17 8.92 -8.42
CA PHE A 70 -2.29 8.47 -7.61
C PHE A 70 -2.27 9.12 -6.22
N LEU A 71 -1.11 9.21 -5.60
CA LEU A 71 -0.98 9.84 -4.29
C LEU A 71 -1.34 11.33 -4.36
N ALA A 72 -0.91 12.02 -5.41
CA ALA A 72 -1.27 13.42 -5.60
C ALA A 72 -2.77 13.58 -5.76
N TRP A 73 -3.41 12.67 -6.48
CA TRP A 73 -4.85 12.68 -6.63
C TRP A 73 -5.57 12.44 -5.30
N LEU A 74 -5.07 11.50 -4.51
CA LEU A 74 -5.64 11.23 -3.19
C LEU A 74 -5.54 12.43 -2.26
N ASP A 75 -4.43 13.14 -2.32
CA ASP A 75 -4.22 14.30 -1.45
C ASP A 75 -5.22 15.43 -1.72
N LYS A 76 -5.83 15.44 -2.88
CA LYS A 76 -6.85 16.42 -3.23
C LYS A 76 -8.24 16.04 -2.70
N LYS A 77 -8.40 14.83 -2.24
CA LYS A 77 -9.64 14.39 -1.62
C LYS A 77 -9.69 14.86 -0.18
#